data_de1549bb3d53d5e79446460700b2f6eb
#
_entry.id   de1549bb3d53d5e79446460700b2f6eb
#
_cell.length_a   1.000
_cell.length_b   1.000
_cell.length_c   1.000
_cell.angle_alpha   90.00
_cell.angle_beta   90.00
_cell.angle_gamma   90.00
#
_symmetry.space_group_name_H-M   'P 1'
#
loop_
_entity.id
_entity.type
_entity.pdbx_description
1 polymer ?
#
loop_
_entity_poly.entity_id
_entity_poly.type
_entity_poly.pdbx_seq_one_letter_code
_entity_poly.pdbx_strand_id
1 'polypeptide(L)'
;AKAQELMTRYSIDSLLLTEGTVEVVSVRVHIDNPHAPPKAQLLHGVGAVNRVKSIWDPTFAVATLVGTPVDVEQTEILFTSLLIQATRALSHSPKAKRRKGSASAAFGKAFLYAYAVRIGERLAEVDARTLEEASEQSSDLLPMLAAQSVAVDEEFERLFPSTRPMRGPRLDAEGWHSGQAAADEADLSR
;
A
#
# COMPACT_ATOMS: atom_id res chain seq x y z
N ALA A 1 -1.22 -3.10 -13.71
CA ALA A 1 -1.12 -4.57 -13.67
C ALA A 1 0.34 -5.02 -13.83
N LYS A 2 1.01 -4.62 -14.91
CA LYS A 2 2.35 -5.14 -15.23
C LYS A 2 3.43 -4.81 -14.20
N ALA A 3 3.42 -3.61 -13.59
CA ALA A 3 4.40 -3.26 -12.56
C ALA A 3 4.27 -4.15 -11.32
N GLN A 4 3.05 -4.33 -10.81
CA GLN A 4 2.82 -5.22 -9.67
C GLN A 4 3.22 -6.67 -9.99
N GLU A 5 2.85 -7.18 -11.17
CA GLU A 5 3.26 -8.52 -11.61
C GLU A 5 4.79 -8.68 -11.60
N LEU A 6 5.52 -7.72 -12.17
CA LEU A 6 6.98 -7.75 -12.20
C LEU A 6 7.59 -7.65 -10.79
N MET A 7 7.02 -6.83 -9.92
CA MET A 7 7.44 -6.70 -8.53
C MET A 7 7.23 -8.01 -7.77
N THR A 8 6.06 -8.64 -7.91
CA THR A 8 5.77 -9.93 -7.29
C THR A 8 6.74 -11.01 -7.79
N ARG A 9 7.00 -11.11 -9.10
CA ARG A 9 7.97 -12.07 -9.66
C ARG A 9 9.37 -11.82 -9.14
N TYR A 10 9.82 -10.56 -9.10
CA TYR A 10 11.15 -10.22 -8.59
C TYR A 10 11.30 -10.54 -7.09
N SER A 11 10.28 -10.29 -6.28
CA SER A 11 10.28 -10.69 -4.86
C SER A 11 10.37 -12.21 -4.71
N ILE A 12 9.62 -12.95 -5.52
CA ILE A 12 9.66 -14.42 -5.54
C ILE A 12 11.06 -14.92 -5.91
N ASP A 13 11.64 -14.41 -7.00
CA ASP A 13 12.97 -14.78 -7.44
C ASP A 13 14.03 -14.47 -6.37
N SER A 14 13.95 -13.29 -5.76
CA SER A 14 14.83 -12.89 -4.66
C SER A 14 14.71 -13.83 -3.45
N LEU A 15 13.48 -14.21 -3.10
CA LEU A 15 13.21 -15.13 -1.99
C LEU A 15 13.79 -16.53 -2.27
N LEU A 16 13.58 -17.06 -3.48
CA LEU A 16 14.09 -18.38 -3.89
C LEU A 16 15.62 -18.44 -3.95
N LEU A 17 16.29 -17.30 -4.15
CA LEU A 17 17.75 -17.20 -4.14
C LEU A 17 18.33 -16.97 -2.74
N THR A 18 17.50 -16.72 -1.73
CA THR A 18 17.95 -16.45 -0.37
C THR A 18 18.33 -17.77 0.33
N GLU A 19 19.63 -17.94 0.62
CA GLU A 19 20.12 -19.03 1.47
C GLU A 19 20.22 -18.54 2.92
N GLY A 20 19.42 -19.15 3.83
CA GLY A 20 19.51 -18.87 5.27
C GLY A 20 18.31 -18.13 5.85
N THR A 21 18.55 -17.24 6.84
CA THR A 21 17.51 -16.48 7.53
C THR A 21 17.01 -15.31 6.70
N VAL A 22 15.68 -15.10 6.70
CA VAL A 22 15.06 -13.94 6.05
C VAL A 22 15.50 -12.66 6.76
N GLU A 23 16.14 -11.75 6.05
CA GLU A 23 16.44 -10.40 6.54
C GLU A 23 15.19 -9.56 6.57
N VAL A 24 14.90 -8.94 7.72
CA VAL A 24 13.76 -8.02 7.88
C VAL A 24 14.29 -6.66 8.32
N VAL A 25 13.83 -5.61 7.64
CA VAL A 25 14.20 -4.22 7.92
C VAL A 25 12.98 -3.40 8.33
N SER A 26 13.23 -2.29 9.02
CA SER A 26 12.21 -1.29 9.32
C SER A 26 12.61 0.06 8.72
N VAL A 27 11.70 0.67 7.95
CA VAL A 27 11.93 1.95 7.27
C VAL A 27 10.83 2.95 7.65
N ARG A 28 11.21 4.20 7.92
CA ARG A 28 10.29 5.28 8.26
C ARG A 28 10.00 6.14 7.03
N VAL A 29 8.72 6.28 6.72
CA VAL A 29 8.23 7.11 5.61
C VAL A 29 7.45 8.29 6.17
N HIS A 30 7.91 9.51 5.89
CA HIS A 30 7.17 10.72 6.27
C HIS A 30 6.02 10.96 5.29
N ILE A 31 4.83 11.28 5.82
CA ILE A 31 3.61 11.49 5.03
C ILE A 31 3.08 12.90 5.26
N ASP A 32 3.32 13.75 4.27
CA ASP A 32 2.97 15.16 4.33
C ASP A 32 1.46 15.44 4.31
N ASN A 33 1.07 16.51 5.00
CA ASN A 33 -0.23 17.13 4.82
C ASN A 33 -0.32 17.88 3.46
N PRO A 34 -1.53 18.13 2.93
CA PRO A 34 -2.82 17.75 3.48
C PRO A 34 -3.17 16.26 3.27
N HIS A 35 -4.14 15.78 4.05
CA HIS A 35 -4.70 14.42 3.90
C HIS A 35 -3.71 13.28 4.24
N ALA A 36 -2.85 13.45 5.25
CA ALA A 36 -1.90 12.41 5.66
C ALA A 36 -2.55 11.04 5.98
N PRO A 37 -3.68 10.94 6.72
CA PRO A 37 -4.29 9.63 7.02
C PRO A 37 -4.70 8.80 5.79
N PRO A 38 -5.40 9.32 4.75
CA PRO A 38 -5.67 8.53 3.55
C PRO A 38 -4.43 8.21 2.72
N LYS A 39 -3.38 9.03 2.76
CA LYS A 39 -2.09 8.68 2.13
C LYS A 39 -1.41 7.53 2.88
N ALA A 40 -1.46 7.53 4.22
CA ALA A 40 -1.01 6.41 5.03
C ALA A 40 -1.79 5.13 4.74
N GLN A 41 -3.12 5.24 4.50
CA GLN A 41 -3.94 4.11 4.08
C GLN A 41 -3.50 3.55 2.71
N LEU A 42 -3.14 4.42 1.76
CA LEU A 42 -2.60 3.97 0.47
C LEU A 42 -1.28 3.21 0.66
N LEU A 43 -0.37 3.76 1.46
CA LEU A 43 0.90 3.09 1.78
C LEU A 43 0.67 1.73 2.44
N HIS A 44 -0.29 1.66 3.39
CA HIS A 44 -0.67 0.41 4.04
C HIS A 44 -1.20 -0.62 3.03
N GLY A 45 -2.11 -0.22 2.13
CA GLY A 45 -2.68 -1.10 1.12
C GLY A 45 -1.63 -1.64 0.15
N VAL A 46 -0.70 -0.79 -0.30
CA VAL A 46 0.42 -1.20 -1.16
C VAL A 46 1.37 -2.13 -0.41
N GLY A 47 1.71 -1.80 0.83
CA GLY A 47 2.57 -2.62 1.68
C GLY A 47 1.99 -4.02 1.93
N ALA A 48 0.71 -4.10 2.26
CA ALA A 48 0.04 -5.38 2.53
C ALA A 48 0.12 -6.35 1.34
N VAL A 49 -0.02 -5.85 0.12
CA VAL A 49 0.13 -6.66 -1.10
C VAL A 49 1.59 -7.11 -1.31
N ASN A 50 2.55 -6.27 -0.96
CA ASN A 50 3.98 -6.57 -1.06
C ASN A 50 4.55 -7.24 0.21
N ARG A 51 3.73 -7.87 1.06
CA ARG A 51 4.17 -8.58 2.28
C ARG A 51 4.89 -7.70 3.30
N VAL A 52 4.60 -6.39 3.25
CA VAL A 52 5.13 -5.38 4.18
C VAL A 52 4.07 -5.00 5.20
N LYS A 53 4.38 -5.12 6.47
CA LYS A 53 3.55 -4.57 7.54
C LYS A 53 3.83 -3.08 7.71
N SER A 54 2.80 -2.33 8.06
CA SER A 54 2.95 -0.89 8.28
C SER A 54 2.16 -0.41 9.49
N ILE A 55 2.69 0.58 10.18
CA ILE A 55 2.00 1.28 11.25
C ILE A 55 2.12 2.80 11.04
N TRP A 56 1.02 3.52 11.29
CA TRP A 56 0.95 4.96 11.16
C TRP A 56 0.95 5.65 12.52
N ASP A 57 1.89 6.58 12.71
CA ASP A 57 1.92 7.49 13.85
C ASP A 57 1.44 8.88 13.42
N PRO A 58 0.19 9.27 13.80
CA PRO A 58 -0.35 10.58 13.44
C PRO A 58 0.35 11.74 14.16
N THR A 59 1.03 11.50 15.27
CA THR A 59 1.70 12.55 16.07
C THR A 59 2.91 13.08 15.32
N PHE A 60 3.67 12.20 14.70
CA PHE A 60 4.88 12.54 13.96
C PHE A 60 4.70 12.56 12.44
N ALA A 61 3.48 12.27 11.96
CA ALA A 61 3.19 12.11 10.54
C ALA A 61 4.13 11.11 9.83
N VAL A 62 4.42 10.00 10.51
CA VAL A 62 5.35 8.97 10.05
C VAL A 62 4.65 7.61 9.97
N ALA A 63 4.80 6.91 8.86
CA ALA A 63 4.51 5.50 8.76
C ALA A 63 5.82 4.71 8.89
N THR A 64 5.79 3.60 9.63
CA THR A 64 6.91 2.65 9.65
C THR A 64 6.52 1.42 8.87
N LEU A 65 7.34 1.04 7.92
CA LEU A 65 7.25 -0.18 7.12
C LEU A 65 8.17 -1.24 7.72
N VAL A 66 7.71 -2.50 7.78
CA VAL A 66 8.48 -3.64 8.24
C VAL A 66 8.32 -4.76 7.21
N GLY A 67 9.42 -5.23 6.65
CA GLY A 67 9.42 -6.24 5.59
C GLY A 67 10.83 -6.58 5.14
N THR A 68 10.96 -7.41 4.10
CA THR A 68 12.27 -7.62 3.49
C THR A 68 12.76 -6.36 2.78
N PRO A 69 14.08 -6.15 2.62
CA PRO A 69 14.59 -4.96 1.92
C PRO A 69 13.96 -4.76 0.54
N VAL A 70 13.80 -5.84 -0.22
CA VAL A 70 13.21 -5.84 -1.58
C VAL A 70 11.75 -5.40 -1.55
N ASP A 71 10.94 -6.00 -0.66
CA ASP A 71 9.50 -5.69 -0.59
C ASP A 71 9.24 -4.27 -0.08
N VAL A 72 10.10 -3.77 0.84
CA VAL A 72 10.01 -2.39 1.33
C VAL A 72 10.35 -1.40 0.21
N GLU A 73 11.45 -1.61 -0.53
CA GLU A 73 11.81 -0.75 -1.66
C GLU A 73 10.72 -0.70 -2.73
N GLN A 74 10.18 -1.86 -3.12
CA GLN A 74 9.08 -1.94 -4.07
C GLN A 74 7.82 -1.21 -3.58
N THR A 75 7.52 -1.35 -2.29
CA THR A 75 6.40 -0.65 -1.65
C THR A 75 6.56 0.86 -1.75
N GLU A 76 7.75 1.41 -1.47
CA GLU A 76 8.02 2.84 -1.55
C GLU A 76 7.91 3.38 -2.98
N ILE A 77 8.46 2.65 -3.96
CA ILE A 77 8.40 3.03 -5.39
C ILE A 77 6.94 3.06 -5.86
N LEU A 78 6.19 1.99 -5.62
CA LEU A 78 4.80 1.87 -6.06
C LEU A 78 3.89 2.87 -5.34
N PHE A 79 4.06 3.05 -4.03
CA PHE A 79 3.35 4.06 -3.26
C PHE A 79 3.57 5.46 -3.83
N THR A 80 4.82 5.83 -4.12
CA THR A 80 5.16 7.15 -4.67
C THR A 80 4.47 7.37 -6.02
N SER A 81 4.53 6.40 -6.92
CA SER A 81 3.86 6.47 -8.22
C SER A 81 2.35 6.65 -8.09
N LEU A 82 1.71 5.83 -7.25
CA LEU A 82 0.27 5.86 -7.04
C LEU A 82 -0.18 7.13 -6.31
N LEU A 83 0.61 7.66 -5.38
CA LEU A 83 0.32 8.91 -4.70
C LEU A 83 0.34 10.10 -5.66
N ILE A 84 1.28 10.13 -6.60
CA ILE A 84 1.33 11.15 -7.66
C ILE A 84 0.07 11.07 -8.54
N GLN A 85 -0.34 9.86 -8.93
CA GLN A 85 -1.54 9.66 -9.73
C GLN A 85 -2.81 10.09 -8.96
N ALA A 86 -2.94 9.70 -7.68
CA ALA A 86 -4.08 10.07 -6.82
C ALA A 86 -4.21 11.58 -6.64
N THR A 87 -3.10 12.25 -6.33
CA THR A 87 -3.07 13.70 -6.10
C THR A 87 -3.34 14.48 -7.39
N ARG A 88 -2.83 13.99 -8.51
CA ARG A 88 -3.11 14.55 -9.84
C ARG A 88 -4.59 14.38 -10.20
N ALA A 89 -5.16 13.20 -10.03
CA ALA A 89 -6.58 12.93 -10.31
C ALA A 89 -7.49 13.81 -9.44
N LEU A 90 -7.18 13.95 -8.14
CA LEU A 90 -7.90 14.83 -7.23
C LEU A 90 -7.84 16.30 -7.68
N SER A 91 -6.65 16.80 -8.04
CA SER A 91 -6.47 18.20 -8.47
C SER A 91 -7.18 18.53 -9.79
N HIS A 92 -7.34 17.54 -10.67
CA HIS A 92 -8.05 17.71 -11.94
C HIS A 92 -9.56 17.44 -11.84
N SER A 93 -10.05 16.90 -10.72
CA SER A 93 -11.46 16.60 -10.52
C SER A 93 -12.33 17.88 -10.62
N PRO A 94 -13.28 17.97 -11.57
CA PRO A 94 -14.21 19.11 -11.66
C PRO A 94 -15.06 19.27 -10.39
N LYS A 95 -15.39 18.16 -9.73
CA LYS A 95 -16.18 18.16 -8.49
C LYS A 95 -15.38 18.72 -7.31
N ALA A 96 -14.08 18.43 -7.23
CA ALA A 96 -13.18 19.02 -6.23
C ALA A 96 -13.05 20.53 -6.42
N LYS A 97 -12.88 20.99 -7.66
CA LYS A 97 -12.70 22.42 -7.99
C LYS A 97 -13.92 23.31 -7.68
N ARG A 98 -15.12 22.72 -7.66
CA ARG A 98 -16.36 23.44 -7.31
C ARG A 98 -16.55 23.65 -5.81
N ARG A 99 -15.78 22.97 -4.98
CA ARG A 99 -15.90 22.99 -3.52
C ARG A 99 -14.86 23.92 -2.90
N LYS A 100 -15.23 24.52 -1.75
CA LYS A 100 -14.35 25.44 -1.00
C LYS A 100 -14.35 25.10 0.49
N GLY A 101 -13.29 25.49 1.18
CA GLY A 101 -13.16 25.35 2.63
C GLY A 101 -13.29 23.90 3.11
N SER A 102 -14.08 23.68 4.16
CA SER A 102 -14.27 22.37 4.80
C SER A 102 -14.88 21.32 3.86
N ALA A 103 -15.76 21.72 2.95
CA ALA A 103 -16.36 20.82 1.96
C ALA A 103 -15.31 20.29 0.95
N SER A 104 -14.33 21.12 0.56
CA SER A 104 -13.22 20.70 -0.28
C SER A 104 -12.32 19.71 0.47
N ALA A 105 -12.02 19.98 1.73
CA ALA A 105 -11.21 19.09 2.57
C ALA A 105 -11.90 17.73 2.81
N ALA A 106 -13.23 17.73 3.06
CA ALA A 106 -14.02 16.51 3.24
C ALA A 106 -14.04 15.65 1.96
N PHE A 107 -14.27 16.28 0.81
CA PHE A 107 -14.23 15.62 -0.49
C PHE A 107 -12.86 15.02 -0.77
N GLY A 108 -11.78 15.79 -0.64
CA GLY A 108 -10.42 15.32 -0.92
C GLY A 108 -10.01 14.18 -0.01
N LYS A 109 -10.40 14.22 1.28
CA LYS A 109 -10.17 13.13 2.22
C LYS A 109 -10.89 11.86 1.80
N ALA A 110 -12.18 11.93 1.45
CA ALA A 110 -12.97 10.79 1.02
C ALA A 110 -12.47 10.20 -0.29
N PHE A 111 -12.11 11.07 -1.25
CA PHE A 111 -11.52 10.69 -2.53
C PHE A 111 -10.26 9.85 -2.34
N LEU A 112 -9.30 10.32 -1.54
CA LEU A 112 -8.04 9.62 -1.33
C LEU A 112 -8.21 8.31 -0.55
N TYR A 113 -9.16 8.23 0.41
CA TYR A 113 -9.48 6.96 1.06
C TYR A 113 -10.06 5.93 0.10
N ALA A 114 -11.02 6.34 -0.73
CA ALA A 114 -11.63 5.45 -1.73
C ALA A 114 -10.62 4.99 -2.77
N TYR A 115 -9.76 5.91 -3.22
CA TYR A 115 -8.65 5.60 -4.11
C TYR A 115 -7.73 4.54 -3.48
N ALA A 116 -7.33 4.73 -2.23
CA ALA A 116 -6.42 3.81 -1.52
C ALA A 116 -7.02 2.40 -1.39
N VAL A 117 -8.29 2.31 -1.00
CA VAL A 117 -8.99 1.01 -0.88
C VAL A 117 -9.06 0.31 -2.23
N ARG A 118 -9.52 1.01 -3.27
CA ARG A 118 -9.70 0.41 -4.60
C ARG A 118 -8.37 0.00 -5.25
N ILE A 119 -7.32 0.79 -5.06
CA ILE A 119 -5.96 0.39 -5.51
C ILE A 119 -5.51 -0.88 -4.80
N GLY A 120 -5.68 -0.97 -3.48
CA GLY A 120 -5.34 -2.19 -2.73
C GLY A 120 -6.03 -3.44 -3.27
N GLU A 121 -7.34 -3.36 -3.58
CA GLU A 121 -8.09 -4.45 -4.20
C GLU A 121 -7.50 -4.86 -5.56
N ARG A 122 -7.25 -3.89 -6.44
CA ARG A 122 -6.69 -4.14 -7.77
C ARG A 122 -5.29 -4.75 -7.74
N LEU A 123 -4.46 -4.30 -6.81
CA LEU A 123 -3.11 -4.86 -6.62
C LEU A 123 -3.18 -6.29 -6.08
N ALA A 124 -4.06 -6.55 -5.11
CA ALA A 124 -4.26 -7.89 -4.54
C ALA A 124 -4.75 -8.90 -5.60
N GLU A 125 -5.64 -8.48 -6.52
CA GLU A 125 -6.09 -9.32 -7.64
C GLU A 125 -4.93 -9.72 -8.57
N VAL A 126 -3.98 -8.80 -8.82
CA VAL A 126 -2.80 -9.07 -9.66
C VAL A 126 -1.83 -9.97 -8.93
N ASP A 127 -1.53 -9.67 -7.66
CA ASP A 127 -0.61 -10.45 -6.83
C ASP A 127 -1.07 -11.89 -6.67
N ALA A 128 -2.35 -12.12 -6.36
CA ALA A 128 -2.93 -13.45 -6.21
C ALA A 128 -2.74 -14.32 -7.47
N ARG A 129 -3.00 -13.75 -8.66
CA ARG A 129 -2.80 -14.48 -9.92
C ARG A 129 -1.33 -14.81 -10.16
N THR A 130 -0.45 -13.85 -9.89
CA THR A 130 1.01 -14.05 -10.09
C THR A 130 1.55 -15.11 -9.14
N LEU A 131 1.07 -15.13 -7.88
CA LEU A 131 1.44 -16.14 -6.91
C LEU A 131 0.92 -17.53 -7.28
N GLU A 132 -0.32 -17.62 -7.79
CA GLU A 132 -0.90 -18.88 -8.28
C GLU A 132 -0.02 -19.48 -9.39
N GLU A 133 0.27 -18.68 -10.44
CA GLU A 133 1.15 -19.09 -11.55
C GLU A 133 2.55 -19.52 -11.08
N ALA A 134 3.13 -18.78 -10.11
CA ALA A 134 4.46 -19.10 -9.60
C ALA A 134 4.47 -20.35 -8.72
N SER A 135 3.41 -20.58 -7.93
CA SER A 135 3.29 -21.76 -7.07
C SER A 135 3.15 -23.07 -7.85
N GLU A 136 2.61 -23.02 -9.06
CA GLU A 136 2.59 -24.17 -9.97
C GLU A 136 4.00 -24.55 -10.47
N GLN A 137 4.92 -23.60 -10.49
CA GLN A 137 6.28 -23.79 -10.98
C GLN A 137 7.28 -24.18 -9.88
N SER A 138 6.98 -23.87 -8.62
CA SER A 138 7.87 -24.15 -7.48
C SER A 138 7.09 -24.59 -6.25
N SER A 139 7.31 -25.84 -5.83
CA SER A 139 6.68 -26.40 -4.60
C SER A 139 7.18 -25.73 -3.31
N ASP A 140 8.37 -25.11 -3.36
CA ASP A 140 9.01 -24.54 -2.17
C ASP A 140 8.57 -23.09 -1.92
N LEU A 141 7.91 -22.47 -2.90
CA LEU A 141 7.51 -21.07 -2.80
C LEU A 141 6.57 -20.78 -1.61
N LEU A 142 5.51 -21.56 -1.45
CA LEU A 142 4.54 -21.34 -0.37
C LEU A 142 5.13 -21.51 1.04
N PRO A 143 5.95 -22.55 1.32
CA PRO A 143 6.70 -22.65 2.58
C PRO A 143 7.63 -21.47 2.83
N MET A 144 8.33 -20.98 1.81
CA MET A 144 9.25 -19.84 1.94
C MET A 144 8.51 -18.52 2.20
N LEU A 145 7.40 -18.27 1.52
CA LEU A 145 6.52 -17.12 1.80
C LEU A 145 5.94 -17.16 3.21
N ALA A 146 5.57 -18.35 3.69
CA ALA A 146 5.10 -18.52 5.07
C ALA A 146 6.21 -18.21 6.08
N ALA A 147 7.43 -18.67 5.86
CA ALA A 147 8.58 -18.36 6.71
C ALA A 147 8.90 -16.85 6.70
N GLN A 148 8.85 -16.20 5.54
CA GLN A 148 8.99 -14.74 5.42
C GLN A 148 7.92 -14.02 6.23
N SER A 149 6.65 -14.43 6.12
CA SER A 149 5.55 -13.81 6.87
C SER A 149 5.77 -13.91 8.36
N VAL A 150 6.20 -15.08 8.87
CA VAL A 150 6.52 -15.27 10.29
C VAL A 150 7.64 -14.33 10.73
N ALA A 151 8.73 -14.23 9.98
CA ALA A 151 9.84 -13.34 10.32
C ALA A 151 9.42 -11.86 10.37
N VAL A 152 8.60 -11.42 9.42
CA VAL A 152 8.06 -10.05 9.39
C VAL A 152 7.10 -9.81 10.56
N ASP A 153 6.26 -10.79 10.91
CA ASP A 153 5.33 -10.72 12.02
C ASP A 153 6.06 -10.60 13.35
N GLU A 154 7.06 -11.44 13.59
CA GLU A 154 7.88 -11.42 14.81
C GLU A 154 8.60 -10.07 14.98
N GLU A 155 9.22 -9.55 13.92
CA GLU A 155 9.89 -8.26 13.97
C GLU A 155 8.91 -7.10 14.19
N PHE A 156 7.74 -7.14 13.54
CA PHE A 156 6.70 -6.14 13.73
C PHE A 156 6.19 -6.13 15.18
N GLU A 157 5.90 -7.28 15.76
CA GLU A 157 5.46 -7.41 17.15
C GLU A 157 6.55 -7.01 18.14
N ARG A 158 7.82 -7.29 17.85
CA ARG A 158 8.97 -6.85 18.65
C ARG A 158 9.07 -5.32 18.68
N LEU A 159 8.87 -4.65 17.55
CA LEU A 159 8.94 -3.19 17.44
C LEU A 159 7.67 -2.51 17.99
N PHE A 160 6.51 -3.14 17.83
CA PHE A 160 5.21 -2.56 18.16
C PHE A 160 4.35 -3.53 18.99
N PRO A 161 4.73 -3.82 20.23
CA PRO A 161 4.03 -4.80 21.08
C PRO A 161 2.62 -4.36 21.48
N SER A 162 2.27 -3.10 21.25
CA SER A 162 0.94 -2.56 21.57
C SER A 162 0.50 -1.59 20.48
N THR A 163 -0.47 -1.99 19.68
CA THR A 163 -1.08 -1.15 18.64
C THR A 163 -2.55 -0.92 18.95
N ARG A 164 -3.11 0.18 18.44
CA ARG A 164 -4.54 0.49 18.57
C ARG A 164 -5.14 0.69 17.19
N PRO A 165 -6.31 0.06 16.90
CA PRO A 165 -7.00 0.30 15.65
C PRO A 165 -7.48 1.75 15.57
N MET A 166 -7.26 2.37 14.43
CA MET A 166 -7.75 3.72 14.16
C MET A 166 -9.24 3.67 13.79
N ARG A 167 -10.04 4.56 14.39
CA ARG A 167 -11.46 4.66 14.01
C ARG A 167 -11.59 5.14 12.57
N GLY A 168 -12.45 4.48 11.82
CA GLY A 168 -12.80 4.91 10.47
C GLY A 168 -13.41 6.32 10.47
N PRO A 169 -13.02 7.19 9.53
CA PRO A 169 -13.58 8.53 9.42
C PRO A 169 -14.99 8.50 8.82
N ARG A 170 -15.79 9.56 9.09
CA ARG A 170 -16.96 9.85 8.26
C ARG A 170 -16.48 10.38 6.92
N LEU A 171 -17.00 9.84 5.83
CA LEU A 171 -16.55 10.12 4.48
C LEU A 171 -17.67 10.80 3.65
N ASP A 172 -17.28 11.71 2.78
CA ASP A 172 -18.15 12.34 1.79
C ASP A 172 -18.46 11.35 0.66
N ALA A 173 -19.74 11.08 0.40
CA ALA A 173 -20.14 10.04 -0.54
C ALA A 173 -19.71 10.34 -1.99
N GLU A 174 -19.78 11.61 -2.42
CA GLU A 174 -19.38 11.99 -3.78
C GLU A 174 -17.85 11.93 -3.96
N GLY A 175 -17.10 12.32 -2.91
CA GLY A 175 -15.65 12.14 -2.87
C GLY A 175 -15.27 10.66 -2.97
N TRP A 176 -15.98 9.80 -2.23
CA TRP A 176 -15.76 8.36 -2.26
C TRP A 176 -15.93 7.77 -3.67
N HIS A 177 -17.08 8.00 -4.31
CA HIS A 177 -17.33 7.50 -5.68
C HIS A 177 -16.33 8.04 -6.70
N SER A 178 -15.94 9.31 -6.55
CA SER A 178 -14.96 9.92 -7.46
C SER A 178 -13.55 9.33 -7.26
N GLY A 179 -13.19 8.96 -6.04
CA GLY A 179 -11.92 8.30 -5.73
C GLY A 179 -11.85 6.88 -6.26
N GLN A 180 -12.93 6.11 -6.14
CA GLN A 180 -13.01 4.77 -6.75
C GLN A 180 -12.84 4.82 -8.27
N ALA A 181 -13.59 5.69 -8.96
CA ALA A 181 -13.47 5.85 -10.40
C ALA A 181 -12.04 6.25 -10.83
N ALA A 182 -11.40 7.16 -10.11
CA ALA A 182 -10.02 7.53 -10.40
C ALA A 182 -9.03 6.38 -10.17
N ALA A 183 -9.28 5.53 -9.18
CA ALA A 183 -8.46 4.34 -8.94
C ALA A 183 -8.64 3.28 -10.04
N ASP A 184 -9.83 3.13 -10.60
CA ASP A 184 -10.08 2.22 -11.73
C ASP A 184 -9.32 2.66 -12.99
N GLU A 185 -9.15 3.97 -13.19
CA GLU A 185 -8.39 4.57 -14.30
C GLU A 185 -6.87 4.62 -14.03
N ALA A 186 -6.43 4.34 -12.81
CA ALA A 186 -5.01 4.43 -12.45
C ALA A 186 -4.16 3.43 -13.23
N ASP A 187 -3.00 3.91 -13.68
CA ASP A 187 -2.02 3.09 -14.39
C ASP A 187 -1.19 2.26 -13.41
N LEU A 188 -1.40 0.95 -13.40
CA LEU A 188 -0.64 -0.02 -12.62
C LEU A 188 0.50 -0.68 -13.44
N SER A 189 0.86 -0.12 -14.59
CA SER A 189 1.89 -0.67 -15.48
C SER A 189 3.24 0.07 -15.41
N ARG A 190 3.29 1.13 -14.61
CA ARG A 190 4.48 1.96 -14.45
C ARG A 190 4.95 1.95 -13.00
#